data_cd0b15eb1dc28737b10300a6dec114b3
#
_entry.id   cd0b15eb1dc28737b10300a6dec114b3
#
_cell.length_a   1.000
_cell.length_b   1.000
_cell.length_c   1.000
_cell.angle_alpha   90.00
_cell.angle_beta   90.00
_cell.angle_gamma   90.00
#
_symmetry.space_group_name_H-M   'P 1'
#
loop_
_entity.id
_entity.type
_entity.pdbx_description
1 polymer ?
#
loop_
_entity_poly.entity_id
_entity_poly.type
_entity_poly.pdbx_seq_one_letter_code
_entity_poly.pdbx_strand_id
1 'polypeptide(L)'
;MLKRATMAVFVLALVAAACSSDDDAADTTTTTAAQTTTTAAPVEAGAVLAAADSALGEIVVDNEGFTLYVFIPDDGGESTCYDDCASAWPPLVGEAVATGSVDAALLGTSPRTGGAQQVTFNGWPVYFFAGDAVPGDVAGQGLNDVWYVISPTGEVIR
;
A
#
# COMPACT_ATOMS: atom_id res chain seq x y z
N MET A 1 -27.53 -43.89 21.09
CA MET A 1 -27.52 -44.94 20.04
C MET A 1 -26.19 -44.96 19.35
N LEU A 2 -25.53 -46.03 19.56
CA LEU A 2 -24.14 -46.37 19.21
C LEU A 2 -24.08 -46.95 17.80
N LYS A 3 -23.17 -46.52 16.93
CA LYS A 3 -22.61 -47.25 15.78
C LYS A 3 -21.27 -46.60 15.42
N ARG A 4 -20.17 -47.07 15.81
CA ARG A 4 -19.25 -48.18 15.49
C ARG A 4 -18.89 -48.30 14.01
N ALA A 5 -17.60 -47.99 13.77
CA ALA A 5 -16.53 -48.73 13.05
C ALA A 5 -16.59 -48.68 11.51
N THR A 6 -15.49 -48.36 10.87
CA THR A 6 -14.53 -49.39 10.43
C THR A 6 -13.21 -48.77 9.99
N MET A 7 -12.17 -49.34 10.52
CA MET A 7 -10.75 -49.20 10.25
C MET A 7 -10.42 -49.99 8.95
N ALA A 8 -9.69 -49.39 8.02
CA ALA A 8 -9.04 -50.12 6.94
C ALA A 8 -7.58 -49.72 6.89
N VAL A 9 -6.75 -50.61 7.39
CA VAL A 9 -5.33 -50.69 7.22
C VAL A 9 -5.05 -51.25 5.84
N PHE A 10 -4.18 -50.65 5.05
CA PHE A 10 -3.52 -51.29 3.92
C PHE A 10 -2.04 -51.13 3.99
N VAL A 11 -1.38 -52.29 3.91
CA VAL A 11 0.03 -52.60 4.13
C VAL A 11 0.80 -52.45 2.82
N LEU A 12 1.94 -51.85 2.94
CA LEU A 12 3.27 -52.15 2.41
C LEU A 12 3.44 -52.79 1.02
N ALA A 13 4.20 -52.12 0.15
CA ALA A 13 5.15 -52.80 -0.74
C ALA A 13 6.33 -51.89 -1.02
N LEU A 14 7.52 -52.26 -0.48
CA LEU A 14 8.83 -51.84 -0.92
C LEU A 14 9.13 -52.51 -2.25
N VAL A 15 9.64 -51.74 -3.22
CA VAL A 15 10.53 -52.27 -4.28
C VAL A 15 11.71 -51.32 -4.41
N ALA A 16 12.88 -51.83 -4.02
CA ALA A 16 14.15 -51.27 -4.33
C ALA A 16 14.63 -51.80 -5.70
N ALA A 17 15.08 -50.92 -6.57
CA ALA A 17 15.94 -51.25 -7.69
C ALA A 17 16.92 -50.11 -7.90
N ALA A 18 18.18 -50.43 -7.81
CA ALA A 18 19.34 -49.58 -7.95
C ALA A 18 19.86 -49.57 -9.40
N CYS A 19 20.77 -48.57 -9.65
CA CYS A 19 21.74 -48.41 -10.77
C CYS A 19 21.19 -47.72 -12.00
N SER A 20 21.84 -46.72 -12.55
CA SER A 20 23.21 -46.24 -12.68
C SER A 20 23.24 -45.11 -13.70
N SER A 21 24.03 -44.07 -13.44
CA SER A 21 24.82 -43.20 -14.33
C SER A 21 24.27 -42.82 -15.71
N ASP A 22 24.10 -41.53 -16.00
CA ASP A 22 25.02 -40.66 -16.71
C ASP A 22 24.37 -39.28 -16.94
N ASP A 23 25.19 -38.28 -16.82
CA ASP A 23 25.14 -36.89 -17.20
C ASP A 23 24.04 -36.43 -18.14
N ASP A 24 23.24 -35.42 -17.73
CA ASP A 24 23.14 -34.16 -18.44
C ASP A 24 22.46 -33.10 -17.58
N ALA A 25 23.05 -31.92 -17.57
CA ALA A 25 22.62 -30.78 -16.81
C ALA A 25 21.32 -30.19 -17.38
N ALA A 26 20.26 -30.18 -16.57
CA ALA A 26 19.15 -29.26 -16.75
C ALA A 26 18.84 -28.63 -15.38
N ASP A 27 19.37 -27.45 -15.22
CA ASP A 27 19.11 -26.51 -14.15
C ASP A 27 17.59 -26.21 -14.07
N THR A 28 16.90 -26.94 -13.20
CA THR A 28 15.53 -26.59 -12.84
C THR A 28 15.61 -25.66 -11.66
N THR A 29 15.80 -24.38 -11.96
CA THR A 29 15.67 -23.30 -10.99
C THR A 29 14.25 -23.30 -10.45
N THR A 30 14.03 -23.93 -9.31
CA THR A 30 12.82 -23.72 -8.52
C THR A 30 12.85 -22.28 -8.02
N THR A 31 12.20 -21.38 -8.76
CA THR A 31 11.95 -20.01 -8.31
C THR A 31 10.97 -20.07 -7.15
N THR A 32 11.51 -20.13 -5.94
CA THR A 32 10.76 -19.76 -4.74
C THR A 32 10.40 -18.29 -4.90
N ALA A 33 9.14 -18.01 -5.20
CA ALA A 33 8.61 -16.65 -5.13
C ALA A 33 8.76 -16.16 -3.68
N ALA A 34 9.81 -15.41 -3.42
CA ALA A 34 9.91 -14.61 -2.22
C ALA A 34 8.77 -13.60 -2.27
N GLN A 35 7.80 -13.74 -1.39
CA GLN A 35 6.85 -12.68 -1.10
C GLN A 35 7.65 -11.52 -0.51
N THR A 36 7.98 -10.56 -1.35
CA THR A 36 8.56 -9.31 -0.93
C THR A 36 7.43 -8.55 -0.24
N THR A 37 7.41 -8.56 1.09
CA THR A 37 6.67 -7.55 1.85
C THR A 37 7.33 -6.22 1.51
N THR A 38 6.75 -5.50 0.56
CA THR A 38 7.18 -4.15 0.24
C THR A 38 6.73 -3.28 1.41
N THR A 39 7.60 -3.09 2.39
CA THR A 39 7.53 -1.95 3.29
C THR A 39 7.66 -0.74 2.39
N ALA A 40 6.57 0.03 2.23
CA ALA A 40 6.59 1.27 1.47
C ALA A 40 7.67 2.17 2.09
N ALA A 41 8.79 2.29 1.40
CA ALA A 41 9.82 3.26 1.77
C ALA A 41 9.26 4.66 1.51
N PRO A 42 9.64 5.68 2.33
CA PRO A 42 9.30 7.06 2.04
C PRO A 42 9.73 7.40 0.60
N VAL A 43 8.78 7.87 -0.21
CA VAL A 43 9.09 8.27 -1.59
C VAL A 43 9.85 9.58 -1.52
N GLU A 44 11.16 9.53 -1.75
CA GLU A 44 12.00 10.71 -1.86
C GLU A 44 12.03 11.20 -3.31
N ALA A 45 11.83 12.50 -3.45
CA ALA A 45 12.03 13.35 -4.62
C ALA A 45 11.09 13.11 -5.83
N GLY A 46 10.27 14.10 -6.11
CA GLY A 46 9.54 14.22 -7.37
C GLY A 46 8.24 13.44 -7.45
N ALA A 47 7.54 13.30 -6.33
CA ALA A 47 6.19 12.77 -6.34
C ALA A 47 5.29 13.60 -7.28
N VAL A 48 4.49 12.93 -8.09
CA VAL A 48 3.52 13.59 -8.97
C VAL A 48 2.13 13.30 -8.41
N LEU A 49 1.40 14.36 -8.07
CA LEU A 49 -0.02 14.25 -7.74
C LEU A 49 -0.85 14.39 -9.01
N ALA A 50 -1.71 13.45 -9.23
CA ALA A 50 -2.64 13.39 -10.35
C ALA A 50 -4.07 13.19 -9.84
N ALA A 51 -5.04 13.38 -10.71
CA ALA A 51 -6.42 13.08 -10.41
C ALA A 51 -6.83 11.75 -11.06
N ALA A 52 -7.66 10.99 -10.37
CA ALA A 52 -8.28 9.78 -10.89
C ALA A 52 -9.75 9.69 -10.53
N ASP A 53 -10.54 9.12 -11.43
CA ASP A 53 -11.94 8.83 -11.19
C ASP A 53 -12.08 7.65 -10.22
N SER A 54 -12.97 7.80 -9.25
CA SER A 54 -13.32 6.74 -8.30
C SER A 54 -14.82 6.67 -8.07
N ALA A 55 -15.28 5.69 -7.29
CA ALA A 55 -16.68 5.63 -6.85
C ALA A 55 -17.08 6.81 -5.95
N LEU A 56 -16.11 7.56 -5.44
CA LEU A 56 -16.29 8.73 -4.57
C LEU A 56 -16.24 10.06 -5.34
N GLY A 57 -16.09 10.00 -6.67
CA GLY A 57 -15.78 11.13 -7.54
C GLY A 57 -14.30 11.20 -7.86
N GLU A 58 -13.85 12.35 -8.36
CA GLU A 58 -12.44 12.57 -8.69
C GLU A 58 -11.61 12.79 -7.41
N ILE A 59 -10.56 12.01 -7.24
CA ILE A 59 -9.69 12.00 -6.06
C ILE A 59 -8.23 12.23 -6.44
N VAL A 60 -7.41 12.65 -5.49
CA VAL A 60 -5.97 12.79 -5.68
C VAL A 60 -5.28 11.44 -5.49
N VAL A 61 -4.43 11.11 -6.44
CA VAL A 61 -3.58 9.90 -6.45
C VAL A 61 -2.14 10.30 -6.77
N ASP A 62 -1.20 9.38 -6.57
CA ASP A 62 0.16 9.55 -7.08
C ASP A 62 0.28 9.19 -8.58
N ASN A 63 1.50 9.26 -9.13
CA ASN A 63 1.77 8.92 -10.53
C ASN A 63 1.63 7.43 -10.86
N GLU A 64 1.55 6.56 -9.88
CA GLU A 64 1.29 5.13 -10.04
C GLU A 64 -0.20 4.80 -9.87
N GLY A 65 -1.02 5.78 -9.47
CA GLY A 65 -2.47 5.66 -9.28
C GLY A 65 -2.87 5.22 -7.88
N PHE A 66 -1.95 5.23 -6.91
CA PHE A 66 -2.29 4.97 -5.51
C PHE A 66 -2.95 6.17 -4.86
N THR A 67 -3.99 5.90 -4.09
CA THR A 67 -4.82 6.92 -3.45
C THR A 67 -4.10 7.66 -2.33
N LEU A 68 -4.29 8.97 -2.29
CA LEU A 68 -3.79 9.81 -1.20
C LEU A 68 -4.93 10.18 -0.24
N TYR A 69 -4.62 10.07 1.03
CA TYR A 69 -5.55 10.31 2.14
C TYR A 69 -5.09 11.45 3.03
N VAL A 70 -6.02 12.05 3.73
CA VAL A 70 -5.78 13.01 4.81
C VAL A 70 -6.25 12.43 6.14
N PHE A 71 -5.58 12.85 7.22
CA PHE A 71 -5.89 12.45 8.58
C PHE A 71 -6.54 13.61 9.33
N ILE A 72 -7.78 13.49 9.73
CA ILE A 72 -8.55 14.59 10.33
C ILE A 72 -7.88 15.17 11.59
N PRO A 73 -7.25 14.38 12.49
CA PRO A 73 -6.55 14.93 13.63
C PRO A 73 -5.33 15.82 13.33
N ASP A 74 -4.82 15.81 12.09
CA ASP A 74 -3.77 16.76 11.67
C ASP A 74 -4.30 18.19 11.54
N ASP A 75 -5.61 18.36 11.46
CA ASP A 75 -6.33 19.64 11.44
C ASP A 75 -5.78 20.65 10.41
N GLY A 76 -5.32 20.15 9.26
CA GLY A 76 -4.70 20.95 8.19
C GLY A 76 -3.35 21.58 8.59
N GLY A 77 -2.62 20.95 9.52
CA GLY A 77 -1.34 21.44 10.03
C GLY A 77 -0.19 20.45 9.89
N GLU A 78 0.54 20.27 10.96
CA GLU A 78 1.62 19.28 11.03
C GLU A 78 1.06 17.87 11.26
N SER A 79 1.75 16.88 10.70
CA SER A 79 1.39 15.47 10.90
C SER A 79 1.42 15.07 12.38
N THR A 80 0.38 14.36 12.82
CA THR A 80 0.32 13.69 14.12
C THR A 80 0.44 12.17 13.98
N CYS A 81 0.55 11.65 12.76
CA CYS A 81 0.67 10.21 12.45
C CYS A 81 2.15 9.78 12.42
N TYR A 82 2.58 9.05 13.46
CA TYR A 82 3.94 8.52 13.65
C TYR A 82 3.90 7.05 14.08
N ASP A 83 5.05 6.40 14.15
CA ASP A 83 5.23 5.03 14.64
C ASP A 83 4.30 4.02 13.93
N ASP A 84 3.47 3.31 14.68
CA ASP A 84 2.52 2.33 14.13
C ASP A 84 1.51 2.96 13.17
N CYS A 85 1.12 4.22 13.41
CA CYS A 85 0.26 4.97 12.50
C CYS A 85 0.95 5.15 11.15
N ALA A 86 2.20 5.61 11.13
CA ALA A 86 2.95 5.83 9.89
C ALA A 86 3.32 4.52 9.17
N SER A 87 3.32 3.39 9.88
CA SER A 87 3.48 2.07 9.28
C SER A 87 2.24 1.63 8.50
N ALA A 88 1.04 1.94 9.02
CA ALA A 88 -0.23 1.67 8.35
C ALA A 88 -0.57 2.76 7.31
N TRP A 89 -0.12 3.99 7.55
CA TRP A 89 -0.37 5.18 6.73
C TRP A 89 0.94 5.87 6.39
N PRO A 90 1.72 5.34 5.43
CA PRO A 90 2.99 5.92 5.04
C PRO A 90 2.80 7.36 4.55
N PRO A 91 3.54 8.34 5.11
CA PRO A 91 3.48 9.71 4.63
C PRO A 91 4.11 9.85 3.25
N LEU A 92 3.54 10.68 2.41
CA LEU A 92 4.21 11.13 1.18
C LEU A 92 5.21 12.22 1.56
N VAL A 93 6.51 11.92 1.44
CA VAL A 93 7.59 12.84 1.84
C VAL A 93 8.38 13.34 0.63
N GLY A 94 9.01 14.50 0.78
CA GLY A 94 9.79 15.17 -0.26
C GLY A 94 9.02 16.32 -0.91
N GLU A 95 9.37 16.62 -2.15
CA GLU A 95 8.69 17.61 -2.97
C GLU A 95 7.75 16.94 -3.96
N ALA A 96 6.63 17.59 -4.29
CA ALA A 96 5.66 17.09 -5.24
C ALA A 96 5.33 18.14 -6.31
N VAL A 97 4.87 17.64 -7.46
CA VAL A 97 4.30 18.44 -8.53
C VAL A 97 2.89 17.95 -8.82
N ALA A 98 2.02 18.85 -9.23
CA ALA A 98 0.64 18.52 -9.62
C ALA A 98 0.52 18.41 -11.14
N THR A 99 -0.36 17.52 -11.60
CA THR A 99 -0.70 17.33 -13.01
C THR A 99 -2.21 17.21 -13.19
N GLY A 100 -2.66 17.38 -14.43
CA GLY A 100 -4.09 17.23 -14.77
C GLY A 100 -4.95 18.29 -14.10
N SER A 101 -6.04 17.86 -13.45
CA SER A 101 -7.00 18.71 -12.74
C SER A 101 -6.57 19.05 -11.30
N VAL A 102 -5.44 18.54 -10.82
CA VAL A 102 -4.94 18.87 -9.46
C VAL A 102 -4.41 20.28 -9.42
N ASP A 103 -4.94 21.10 -8.51
CA ASP A 103 -4.50 22.49 -8.37
C ASP A 103 -3.12 22.59 -7.73
N ALA A 104 -2.12 22.92 -8.52
CA ALA A 104 -0.73 23.06 -8.06
C ALA A 104 -0.55 24.17 -6.98
N ALA A 105 -1.47 25.12 -6.91
CA ALA A 105 -1.41 26.18 -5.88
C ALA A 105 -1.73 25.65 -4.47
N LEU A 106 -2.33 24.46 -4.37
CA LEU A 106 -2.66 23.80 -3.10
C LEU A 106 -1.52 22.91 -2.58
N LEU A 107 -0.47 22.67 -3.39
CA LEU A 107 0.70 21.92 -2.94
C LEU A 107 1.53 22.71 -1.95
N GLY A 108 2.04 22.02 -0.96
CA GLY A 108 2.96 22.55 0.04
C GLY A 108 3.71 21.42 0.74
N THR A 109 4.42 21.78 1.79
CA THR A 109 5.09 20.81 2.67
C THR A 109 4.95 21.23 4.12
N SER A 110 4.96 20.25 5.03
CA SER A 110 5.10 20.48 6.46
C SER A 110 6.23 19.63 7.04
N PRO A 111 6.93 20.15 8.08
CA PRO A 111 8.03 19.41 8.69
C PRO A 111 7.50 18.24 9.51
N ARG A 112 8.21 17.10 9.43
CA ARG A 112 8.03 15.96 10.34
C ARG A 112 9.12 15.92 11.40
N THR A 113 8.81 15.28 12.52
CA THR A 113 9.85 14.91 13.50
C THR A 113 10.95 14.12 12.79
N GLY A 114 12.20 14.51 12.96
CA GLY A 114 13.35 13.91 12.25
C GLY A 114 13.79 14.66 11.01
N GLY A 115 13.10 15.76 10.62
CA GLY A 115 13.55 16.69 9.59
C GLY A 115 13.07 16.40 8.17
N ALA A 116 12.35 15.31 7.93
CA ALA A 116 11.71 15.05 6.65
C ALA A 116 10.62 16.10 6.38
N GLN A 117 10.43 16.47 5.12
CA GLN A 117 9.32 17.31 4.67
C GLN A 117 8.22 16.39 4.13
N GLN A 118 7.03 16.49 4.69
CA GLN A 118 5.87 15.77 4.17
C GLN A 118 5.11 16.67 3.22
N VAL A 119 4.68 16.10 2.09
CA VAL A 119 3.82 16.78 1.13
C VAL A 119 2.49 17.11 1.80
N THR A 120 2.01 18.33 1.56
CA THR A 120 0.67 18.76 1.94
C THR A 120 -0.13 19.13 0.69
N PHE A 121 -1.44 18.92 0.75
CA PHE A 121 -2.37 19.36 -0.27
C PHE A 121 -3.52 20.13 0.40
N ASN A 122 -3.73 21.38 0.00
CA ASN A 122 -4.61 22.33 0.66
C ASN A 122 -4.35 22.43 2.19
N GLY A 123 -3.07 22.39 2.59
CA GLY A 123 -2.63 22.41 3.99
C GLY A 123 -2.66 21.05 4.69
N TRP A 124 -3.36 20.04 4.16
CA TRP A 124 -3.44 18.71 4.75
C TRP A 124 -2.22 17.87 4.43
N PRO A 125 -1.49 17.32 5.41
CA PRO A 125 -0.51 16.27 5.18
C PRO A 125 -1.16 15.08 4.46
N VAL A 126 -0.52 14.55 3.43
CA VAL A 126 -1.07 13.44 2.64
C VAL A 126 -0.30 12.14 2.89
N TYR A 127 -1.05 11.04 2.83
CA TYR A 127 -0.59 9.70 3.18
C TYR A 127 -1.08 8.68 2.18
N PHE A 128 -0.34 7.60 2.04
CA PHE A 128 -0.83 6.36 1.47
C PHE A 128 -1.55 5.52 2.53
N PHE A 129 -2.26 4.49 2.09
CA PHE A 129 -2.76 3.45 2.97
C PHE A 129 -2.11 2.10 2.63
N ALA A 130 -1.49 1.45 3.61
CA ALA A 130 -0.83 0.16 3.41
C ALA A 130 -1.80 -0.98 3.03
N GLY A 131 -3.10 -0.77 3.21
CA GLY A 131 -4.15 -1.71 2.81
C GLY A 131 -4.63 -1.56 1.37
N ASP A 132 -4.23 -0.51 0.65
CA ASP A 132 -4.48 -0.37 -0.78
C ASP A 132 -3.49 -1.26 -1.54
N ALA A 133 -3.99 -2.32 -2.15
CA ALA A 133 -3.16 -3.36 -2.76
C ALA A 133 -2.79 -3.04 -4.22
N VAL A 134 -3.65 -2.28 -4.90
CA VAL A 134 -3.48 -1.91 -6.32
C VAL A 134 -3.92 -0.47 -6.56
N PRO A 135 -3.40 0.17 -7.64
CA PRO A 135 -3.88 1.48 -8.07
C PRO A 135 -5.40 1.53 -8.21
N GLY A 136 -5.99 2.62 -7.71
CA GLY A 136 -7.44 2.83 -7.70
C GLY A 136 -8.17 2.27 -6.49
N ASP A 137 -7.51 1.52 -5.61
CA ASP A 137 -8.08 1.13 -4.32
C ASP A 137 -8.35 2.37 -3.46
N VAL A 138 -9.46 2.34 -2.74
CA VAL A 138 -9.87 3.37 -1.77
C VAL A 138 -10.26 2.72 -0.44
N ALA A 139 -9.55 1.67 -0.04
CA ALA A 139 -9.86 0.88 1.15
C ALA A 139 -9.64 1.65 2.46
N GLY A 140 -8.93 2.77 2.40
CA GLY A 140 -8.72 3.68 3.52
C GLY A 140 -9.87 4.64 3.80
N GLN A 141 -10.83 4.78 2.86
CA GLN A 141 -11.92 5.75 2.99
C GLN A 141 -12.79 5.49 4.22
N GLY A 142 -12.95 6.51 5.06
CA GLY A 142 -13.79 6.47 6.25
C GLY A 142 -13.24 5.60 7.39
N LEU A 143 -12.01 5.09 7.30
CA LEU A 143 -11.44 4.28 8.38
C LEU A 143 -11.38 5.07 9.69
N ASN A 144 -11.97 4.47 10.72
CA ASN A 144 -12.08 5.03 12.08
C ASN A 144 -12.74 6.43 12.12
N ASP A 145 -13.47 6.81 11.07
CA ASP A 145 -14.08 8.15 10.91
C ASP A 145 -13.07 9.31 10.94
N VAL A 146 -11.80 9.04 10.61
CA VAL A 146 -10.72 10.04 10.63
C VAL A 146 -9.84 10.04 9.38
N TRP A 147 -9.95 9.06 8.50
CA TRP A 147 -9.19 8.95 7.26
C TRP A 147 -10.09 9.14 6.06
N TYR A 148 -9.76 10.07 5.19
CA TYR A 148 -10.58 10.39 4.03
C TYR A 148 -9.74 10.74 2.82
N VAL A 149 -10.26 10.48 1.63
CA VAL A 149 -9.66 10.95 0.37
C VAL A 149 -9.90 12.45 0.21
N ILE A 150 -9.08 13.08 -0.64
CA ILE A 150 -9.17 14.50 -0.94
C ILE A 150 -9.41 14.68 -2.45
N SER A 151 -10.25 15.63 -2.82
CA SER A 151 -10.53 15.99 -4.22
C SER A 151 -9.38 16.79 -4.83
N PRO A 152 -9.26 16.86 -6.17
CA PRO A 152 -8.27 17.71 -6.85
C PRO A 152 -8.36 19.21 -6.52
N THR A 153 -9.52 19.65 -6.01
CA THR A 153 -9.76 21.02 -5.54
C THR A 153 -9.45 21.23 -4.05
N GLY A 154 -8.96 20.19 -3.37
CA GLY A 154 -8.57 20.26 -1.96
C GLY A 154 -9.69 20.09 -0.95
N GLU A 155 -10.85 19.57 -1.38
CA GLU A 155 -11.97 19.26 -0.47
C GLU A 155 -11.83 17.83 0.07
N VAL A 156 -12.01 17.66 1.38
CA VAL A 156 -12.02 16.34 2.03
C VAL A 156 -13.36 15.65 1.74
N ILE A 157 -13.34 14.50 1.09
CA ILE A 157 -14.54 13.73 0.73
C ILE A 157 -14.88 12.77 1.88
N ARG A 158 -16.03 13.01 2.54
CA ARG A 158 -16.48 12.24 3.73
C ARG A 158 -17.66 11.35 3.41
#